data_fc7c43d0202249c35312a5801e2acab6
#
_entry.id   fc7c43d0202249c35312a5801e2acab6
#
_cell.length_a   1.000
_cell.length_b   1.000
_cell.length_c   1.000
_cell.angle_alpha   90.00
_cell.angle_beta   90.00
_cell.angle_gamma   90.00
#
_symmetry.space_group_name_H-M   'P 1'
#
loop_
_entity.id
_entity.type
_entity.pdbx_description
1 polymer ?
#
loop_
_entity_poly.entity_id
_entity_poly.type
_entity_poly.pdbx_seq_one_letter_code
_entity_poly.pdbx_strand_id
1 'polypeptide(L)'
;MDEFRRLAACIDDAAESVLEFLKIGDGAFKITGLWANINPKGAAHAVHNHPNNFLSGVYYVRAPEGADTVNFHDPRPQTGIIRPPVTELTAENTDQVVVEVSDGTLLMFPSWLPHSVDASASGEPRISLSFNIMFPAYTETMSKPLW
;
A
#
# COMPACT_ATOMS: atom_id res chain seq x y z
N MET A 1 -2.06 -10.96 -22.23
CA MET A 1 -0.68 -10.58 -21.85
C MET A 1 -0.39 -9.08 -22.02
N ASP A 2 -1.11 -8.38 -22.88
CA ASP A 2 -0.89 -6.93 -23.09
C ASP A 2 -1.38 -6.07 -21.91
N GLU A 3 -2.43 -6.49 -21.22
CA GLU A 3 -2.98 -5.77 -20.06
C GLU A 3 -1.99 -5.72 -18.89
N PHE A 4 -1.28 -6.81 -18.61
CA PHE A 4 -0.26 -6.84 -17.56
C PHE A 4 0.95 -5.96 -17.91
N ARG A 5 1.34 -5.90 -19.18
CA ARG A 5 2.42 -4.99 -19.61
C ARG A 5 2.00 -3.53 -19.47
N ARG A 6 0.75 -3.21 -19.83
CA ARG A 6 0.20 -1.87 -19.65
C ARG A 6 0.13 -1.48 -18.18
N LEU A 7 -0.30 -2.40 -17.30
CA LEU A 7 -0.30 -2.16 -15.87
C LEU A 7 1.12 -1.97 -15.32
N ALA A 8 2.08 -2.80 -15.73
CA ALA A 8 3.48 -2.62 -15.33
C ALA A 8 4.01 -1.25 -15.75
N ALA A 9 3.74 -0.80 -16.97
CA ALA A 9 4.11 0.54 -17.42
C ALA A 9 3.46 1.64 -16.58
N CYS A 10 2.16 1.51 -16.22
CA CYS A 10 1.50 2.46 -15.33
C CYS A 10 2.14 2.48 -13.93
N ILE A 11 2.57 1.33 -13.41
CA ILE A 11 3.27 1.26 -12.12
C ILE A 11 4.63 1.93 -12.22
N ASP A 12 5.38 1.71 -13.31
CA ASP A 12 6.67 2.34 -13.54
C ASP A 12 6.53 3.86 -13.64
N ASP A 13 5.59 4.37 -14.43
CA ASP A 13 5.31 5.81 -14.55
C ASP A 13 4.91 6.43 -13.18
N ALA A 14 4.08 5.74 -12.40
CA ALA A 14 3.68 6.20 -11.08
C ALA A 14 4.86 6.20 -10.10
N ALA A 15 5.72 5.18 -10.15
CA ALA A 15 6.92 5.11 -9.33
C ALA A 15 7.89 6.25 -9.66
N GLU A 16 8.15 6.51 -10.94
CA GLU A 16 8.97 7.64 -11.38
C GLU A 16 8.42 8.97 -10.85
N SER A 17 7.12 9.19 -10.96
CA SER A 17 6.47 10.40 -10.45
C SER A 17 6.63 10.57 -8.93
N VAL A 18 6.53 9.48 -8.15
CA VAL A 18 6.77 9.52 -6.70
C VAL A 18 8.23 9.79 -6.38
N LEU A 19 9.17 9.17 -7.09
CA LEU A 19 10.60 9.40 -6.90
C LEU A 19 10.98 10.86 -7.24
N GLU A 20 10.44 11.40 -8.31
CA GLU A 20 10.61 12.81 -8.68
C GLU A 20 10.06 13.76 -7.61
N PHE A 21 8.86 13.49 -7.11
CA PHE A 21 8.26 14.25 -5.99
C PHE A 21 9.15 14.22 -4.75
N LEU A 22 9.70 13.06 -4.42
CA LEU A 22 10.61 12.89 -3.27
C LEU A 22 12.03 13.41 -3.53
N LYS A 23 12.31 13.92 -4.74
CA LYS A 23 13.65 14.39 -5.16
C LYS A 23 14.72 13.31 -5.06
N ILE A 24 14.35 12.07 -5.31
CA ILE A 24 15.28 10.95 -5.36
C ILE A 24 15.86 10.90 -6.78
N GLY A 25 17.14 11.19 -6.88
CA GLY A 25 17.92 11.07 -8.13
C GLY A 25 18.33 9.62 -8.36
N ASP A 26 18.56 9.26 -9.61
CA ASP A 26 18.92 7.93 -10.06
C ASP A 26 17.75 6.92 -9.97
N GLY A 27 16.87 7.02 -10.95
CA GLY A 27 15.59 6.33 -11.02
C GLY A 27 15.66 4.82 -11.34
N ALA A 28 16.80 4.15 -11.17
CA ALA A 28 16.84 2.71 -11.32
C ALA A 28 16.12 2.04 -10.14
N PHE A 29 14.94 1.49 -10.39
CA PHE A 29 14.20 0.68 -9.42
C PHE A 29 13.74 -0.63 -10.07
N LYS A 30 13.33 -1.57 -9.23
CA LYS A 30 12.76 -2.85 -9.66
C LYS A 30 11.48 -3.12 -8.89
N ILE A 31 10.49 -3.66 -9.58
CA ILE A 31 9.36 -4.33 -8.94
C ILE A 31 9.89 -5.63 -8.35
N THR A 32 9.94 -5.71 -7.03
CA THR A 32 10.48 -6.86 -6.28
C THR A 32 9.42 -7.92 -5.98
N GLY A 33 8.15 -7.57 -6.10
CA GLY A 33 7.02 -8.48 -5.96
C GLY A 33 5.79 -7.91 -6.63
N LEU A 34 5.00 -8.76 -7.26
CA LEU A 34 3.69 -8.45 -7.83
C LEU A 34 2.78 -9.67 -7.63
N TRP A 35 1.64 -9.48 -6.96
CA TRP A 35 0.69 -10.57 -6.69
C TRP A 35 -0.76 -10.07 -6.68
N ALA A 36 -1.67 -10.98 -7.01
CA ALA A 36 -3.10 -10.72 -6.98
C ALA A 36 -3.72 -11.16 -5.64
N ASN A 37 -4.63 -10.34 -5.12
CA ASN A 37 -5.46 -10.64 -3.97
C ASN A 37 -6.93 -10.71 -4.42
N ILE A 38 -7.59 -11.80 -4.07
CA ILE A 38 -9.04 -11.97 -4.26
C ILE A 38 -9.63 -12.17 -2.86
N ASN A 39 -10.26 -11.12 -2.35
CA ASN A 39 -10.75 -11.04 -0.97
C ASN A 39 -12.28 -11.16 -0.95
N PRO A 40 -12.83 -12.32 -0.56
CA PRO A 40 -14.26 -12.50 -0.41
C PRO A 40 -14.81 -11.75 0.82
N LYS A 41 -16.12 -11.80 1.01
CA LYS A 41 -16.78 -11.26 2.21
C LYS A 41 -16.11 -11.78 3.49
N GLY A 42 -15.87 -10.90 4.43
CA GLY A 42 -15.22 -11.19 5.71
C GLY A 42 -13.69 -11.26 5.66
N ALA A 43 -13.08 -11.22 4.47
CA ALA A 43 -11.63 -11.17 4.37
C ALA A 43 -11.10 -9.83 4.87
N ALA A 44 -10.02 -9.88 5.65
CA ALA A 44 -9.35 -8.72 6.23
C ALA A 44 -7.83 -8.89 6.12
N HIS A 45 -7.10 -7.79 6.21
CA HIS A 45 -5.65 -7.81 6.36
C HIS A 45 -5.29 -7.13 7.68
N ALA A 46 -4.62 -7.85 8.57
CA ALA A 46 -4.11 -7.30 9.82
C ALA A 46 -3.11 -6.17 9.55
N VAL A 47 -2.86 -5.33 10.54
CA VAL A 47 -1.84 -4.28 10.46
C VAL A 47 -0.49 -4.91 10.15
N HIS A 48 0.15 -4.44 9.08
CA HIS A 48 1.46 -4.92 8.61
C HIS A 48 2.19 -3.83 7.82
N ASN A 49 3.44 -4.07 7.51
CA ASN A 49 4.25 -3.31 6.57
C ASN A 49 5.06 -4.27 5.68
N HIS A 50 5.85 -3.73 4.75
CA HIS A 50 6.63 -4.54 3.79
C HIS A 50 8.13 -4.32 3.99
N PRO A 51 8.79 -5.06 4.90
CA PRO A 51 10.24 -4.96 5.11
C PRO A 51 11.03 -5.18 3.83
N ASN A 52 12.20 -4.55 3.76
CA ASN A 52 13.14 -4.70 2.64
C ASN A 52 12.61 -4.16 1.28
N ASN A 53 11.64 -3.24 1.33
CA ASN A 53 11.16 -2.52 0.16
C ASN A 53 11.15 -1.01 0.44
N PHE A 54 11.22 -0.20 -0.60
CA PHE A 54 11.18 1.25 -0.50
C PHE A 54 9.74 1.78 -0.62
N LEU A 55 9.07 1.39 -1.72
CA LEU A 55 7.65 1.70 -1.94
C LEU A 55 6.85 0.41 -2.06
N SER A 56 5.62 0.47 -1.61
CA SER A 56 4.58 -0.52 -1.83
C SER A 56 3.40 0.13 -2.53
N GLY A 57 2.64 -0.65 -3.25
CA GLY A 57 1.45 -0.14 -3.89
C GLY A 57 0.40 -1.19 -4.13
N VAL A 58 -0.80 -0.72 -4.41
CA VAL A 58 -1.97 -1.55 -4.70
C VAL A 58 -2.75 -0.92 -5.85
N TYR A 59 -3.00 -1.70 -6.89
CA TYR A 59 -3.94 -1.36 -7.95
C TYR A 59 -5.25 -2.12 -7.71
N TYR A 60 -6.37 -1.39 -7.65
CA TYR A 60 -7.69 -1.97 -7.41
C TYR A 60 -8.38 -2.27 -8.74
N VAL A 61 -8.45 -3.55 -9.06
CA VAL A 61 -9.22 -4.04 -10.23
C VAL A 61 -10.71 -3.95 -9.95
N ARG A 62 -11.09 -4.26 -8.69
CA ARG A 62 -12.46 -4.17 -8.19
C ARG A 62 -12.45 -3.83 -6.70
N ALA A 63 -13.14 -2.75 -6.35
CA ALA A 63 -13.30 -2.27 -4.98
C ALA A 63 -14.79 -1.98 -4.71
N PRO A 64 -15.62 -3.02 -4.45
CA PRO A 64 -17.05 -2.84 -4.24
C PRO A 64 -17.32 -2.14 -2.90
N GLU A 65 -18.45 -1.46 -2.80
CA GLU A 65 -18.93 -0.83 -1.58
C GLU A 65 -18.88 -1.80 -0.37
N GLY A 66 -18.34 -1.34 0.75
CA GLY A 66 -18.07 -2.14 1.95
C GLY A 66 -16.80 -2.99 1.89
N ALA A 67 -16.00 -2.83 0.83
CA ALA A 67 -14.64 -3.37 0.68
C ALA A 67 -13.70 -2.37 -0.04
N ASP A 68 -14.00 -1.11 0.03
CA ASP A 68 -13.45 0.01 -0.72
C ASP A 68 -12.59 0.96 0.13
N THR A 69 -12.03 0.45 1.22
CA THR A 69 -11.16 1.24 2.09
C THR A 69 -9.83 0.53 2.39
N VAL A 70 -8.83 1.34 2.70
CA VAL A 70 -7.55 0.92 3.29
C VAL A 70 -7.18 1.88 4.42
N ASN A 71 -6.68 1.33 5.52
CA ASN A 71 -6.31 2.09 6.71
C ASN A 71 -4.79 2.24 6.77
N PHE A 72 -4.30 3.48 6.89
CA PHE A 72 -2.90 3.77 7.19
C PHE A 72 -2.78 4.23 8.63
N HIS A 73 -1.81 3.67 9.36
CA HIS A 73 -1.61 3.90 10.79
C HIS A 73 -0.39 4.79 11.03
N ASP A 74 -0.48 5.67 12.02
CA ASP A 74 0.67 6.48 12.44
C ASP A 74 1.77 5.54 12.98
N PRO A 75 2.97 5.56 12.42
CA PRO A 75 4.07 4.69 12.84
C PRO A 75 4.68 5.09 14.20
N ARG A 76 4.33 6.27 14.71
CA ARG A 76 4.85 6.76 16.01
C ARG A 76 4.13 6.06 17.14
N PRO A 77 4.83 5.28 18.00
CA PRO A 77 4.18 4.51 19.06
C PRO A 77 3.49 5.39 20.11
N GLN A 78 3.92 6.65 20.25
CA GLN A 78 3.37 7.59 21.22
C GLN A 78 1.90 7.92 20.98
N THR A 79 1.45 7.90 19.74
CA THR A 79 0.06 8.23 19.38
C THR A 79 -0.94 7.19 19.90
N GLY A 80 -0.49 5.94 20.11
CA GLY A 80 -1.30 4.87 20.66
C GLY A 80 -1.33 4.78 22.19
N ILE A 81 -0.40 5.46 22.89
CA ILE A 81 -0.25 5.35 24.36
C ILE A 81 -1.22 6.27 25.10
N ILE A 82 -1.41 7.49 24.60
CA ILE A 82 -2.31 8.47 25.21
C ILE A 82 -3.27 8.98 24.12
N ARG A 83 -4.53 8.66 24.29
CA ARG A 83 -5.61 9.14 23.43
C ARG A 83 -6.50 10.09 24.22
N PRO A 84 -6.25 11.41 24.15
CA PRO A 84 -7.12 12.37 24.80
C PRO A 84 -8.51 12.34 24.14
N PRO A 85 -9.57 12.66 24.87
CA PRO A 85 -10.88 12.84 24.25
C PRO A 85 -10.81 14.03 23.27
N VAL A 86 -11.15 13.79 22.01
CA VAL A 86 -11.18 14.81 20.96
C VAL A 86 -12.62 15.16 20.64
N THR A 87 -12.87 16.41 20.31
CA THR A 87 -14.21 16.88 19.88
C THR A 87 -14.43 16.68 18.39
N GLU A 88 -13.34 16.60 17.62
CA GLU A 88 -13.32 16.37 16.19
C GLU A 88 -12.01 15.74 15.79
N LEU A 89 -12.01 14.77 14.86
CA LEU A 89 -10.80 14.17 14.29
C LEU A 89 -10.22 15.09 13.22
N THR A 90 -8.92 15.34 13.34
CA THR A 90 -8.13 16.10 12.37
C THR A 90 -6.88 15.33 11.97
N ALA A 91 -6.18 15.78 10.94
CA ALA A 91 -4.91 15.18 10.52
C ALA A 91 -3.85 15.22 11.62
N GLU A 92 -3.95 16.15 12.57
CA GLU A 92 -2.98 16.35 13.65
C GLU A 92 -3.27 15.51 14.90
N ASN A 93 -4.51 15.07 15.09
CA ASN A 93 -4.94 14.35 16.29
C ASN A 93 -5.41 12.91 16.04
N THR A 94 -5.36 12.43 14.80
CA THR A 94 -5.66 11.04 14.45
C THR A 94 -4.41 10.18 14.42
N ASP A 95 -4.54 8.93 14.78
CA ASP A 95 -3.51 7.89 14.63
C ASP A 95 -3.78 6.95 13.44
N GLN A 96 -4.85 7.22 12.71
CA GLN A 96 -5.26 6.43 11.55
C GLN A 96 -5.90 7.30 10.49
N VAL A 97 -5.54 7.06 9.24
CA VAL A 97 -6.18 7.66 8.07
C VAL A 97 -6.85 6.55 7.26
N VAL A 98 -8.15 6.71 7.01
CA VAL A 98 -8.92 5.82 6.13
C VAL A 98 -8.94 6.42 4.74
N VAL A 99 -8.46 5.68 3.76
CA VAL A 99 -8.45 6.08 2.35
C VAL A 99 -9.50 5.28 1.60
N GLU A 100 -10.45 5.97 0.99
CA GLU A 100 -11.42 5.37 0.08
C GLU A 100 -10.79 5.12 -1.28
N VAL A 101 -11.12 3.98 -1.89
CA VAL A 101 -10.62 3.54 -3.18
C VAL A 101 -11.76 3.08 -4.07
N SER A 102 -11.54 3.07 -5.36
CA SER A 102 -12.50 2.61 -6.37
C SER A 102 -11.78 1.77 -7.43
N ASP A 103 -12.55 1.16 -8.32
CA ASP A 103 -12.01 0.46 -9.48
C ASP A 103 -11.09 1.38 -10.28
N GLY A 104 -9.90 0.90 -10.63
CA GLY A 104 -8.88 1.65 -11.33
C GLY A 104 -7.97 2.53 -10.44
N THR A 105 -8.23 2.64 -9.14
CA THR A 105 -7.34 3.36 -8.22
C THR A 105 -5.99 2.66 -8.11
N LEU A 106 -4.92 3.43 -8.24
CA LEU A 106 -3.55 3.03 -7.92
C LEU A 106 -3.08 3.83 -6.71
N LEU A 107 -2.83 3.15 -5.59
CA LEU A 107 -2.19 3.73 -4.41
C LEU A 107 -0.71 3.34 -4.38
N MET A 108 0.13 4.29 -3.97
CA MET A 108 1.54 4.04 -3.68
C MET A 108 1.92 4.73 -2.38
N PHE A 109 2.67 4.04 -1.53
CA PHE A 109 3.02 4.51 -0.20
C PHE A 109 4.37 3.93 0.25
N PRO A 110 5.05 4.56 1.23
CA PRO A 110 6.29 4.02 1.78
C PRO A 110 6.08 2.62 2.36
N SER A 111 6.95 1.68 2.03
CA SER A 111 6.80 0.28 2.47
C SER A 111 6.87 0.08 3.98
N TRP A 112 7.48 1.03 4.71
CA TRP A 112 7.53 1.01 6.17
C TRP A 112 6.21 1.46 6.83
N LEU A 113 5.28 2.10 6.09
CA LEU A 113 4.04 2.63 6.64
C LEU A 113 3.09 1.49 7.02
N PRO A 114 2.72 1.34 8.32
CA PRO A 114 1.79 0.32 8.75
C PRO A 114 0.40 0.56 8.14
N HIS A 115 -0.20 -0.51 7.62
CA HIS A 115 -1.51 -0.42 7.01
C HIS A 115 -2.30 -1.70 7.23
N SER A 116 -3.61 -1.59 7.12
CA SER A 116 -4.55 -2.71 7.28
C SER A 116 -5.76 -2.55 6.37
N VAL A 117 -6.52 -3.61 6.25
CA VAL A 117 -7.81 -3.59 5.56
C VAL A 117 -8.84 -4.27 6.46
N ASP A 118 -9.92 -3.56 6.71
CA ASP A 118 -11.03 -4.07 7.52
C ASP A 118 -11.74 -5.26 6.86
N ALA A 119 -12.44 -6.03 7.67
CA ALA A 119 -13.21 -7.16 7.17
C ALA A 119 -14.25 -6.69 6.15
N SER A 120 -14.19 -7.24 4.93
CA SER A 120 -15.12 -6.90 3.86
C SER A 120 -16.56 -7.16 4.29
N ALA A 121 -17.40 -6.13 4.25
CA ALA A 121 -18.85 -6.23 4.41
C ALA A 121 -19.55 -6.53 3.08
N SER A 122 -18.87 -6.34 1.95
CA SER A 122 -19.43 -6.55 0.61
C SER A 122 -19.83 -8.00 0.35
N GLY A 123 -20.89 -8.19 -0.40
CA GLY A 123 -21.27 -9.47 -0.96
C GLY A 123 -20.41 -9.90 -2.16
N GLU A 124 -19.63 -8.97 -2.72
CA GLU A 124 -18.78 -9.18 -3.88
C GLU A 124 -17.30 -9.18 -3.48
N PRO A 125 -16.44 -9.96 -4.18
CA PRO A 125 -15.01 -9.99 -3.85
C PRO A 125 -14.33 -8.67 -4.26
N ARG A 126 -13.44 -8.17 -3.39
CA ARG A 126 -12.45 -7.16 -3.76
C ARG A 126 -11.30 -7.85 -4.49
N ILE A 127 -10.88 -7.28 -5.62
CA ILE A 127 -9.78 -7.79 -6.43
C ILE A 127 -8.73 -6.68 -6.55
N SER A 128 -7.51 -6.97 -6.13
CA SER A 128 -6.40 -6.03 -6.20
C SER A 128 -5.10 -6.70 -6.61
N LEU A 129 -4.21 -5.90 -7.19
CA LEU A 129 -2.84 -6.29 -7.52
C LEU A 129 -1.90 -5.47 -6.63
N SER A 130 -1.21 -6.16 -5.73
CA SER A 130 -0.23 -5.54 -4.84
C SER A 130 1.17 -5.70 -5.41
N PHE A 131 2.02 -4.71 -5.18
CA PHE A 131 3.41 -4.73 -5.64
C PHE A 131 4.34 -4.02 -4.66
N ASN A 132 5.62 -4.36 -4.75
CA ASN A 132 6.69 -3.70 -4.02
C ASN A 132 7.79 -3.23 -4.97
N ILE A 133 8.48 -2.17 -4.58
CA ILE A 133 9.55 -1.55 -5.35
C ILE A 133 10.77 -1.34 -4.46
N MET A 134 11.95 -1.63 -5.02
CA MET A 134 13.22 -1.41 -4.37
C MET A 134 14.31 -1.04 -5.38
N PHE A 135 15.37 -0.38 -4.92
CA PHE A 135 16.54 -0.05 -5.74
C PHE A 135 17.45 -1.27 -5.91
N PRO A 136 17.95 -1.55 -7.13
CA PRO A 136 18.79 -2.73 -7.40
C PRO A 136 20.01 -2.83 -6.51
N ALA A 137 20.71 -1.74 -6.25
CA ALA A 137 21.88 -1.71 -5.39
C ALA A 137 21.62 -2.27 -3.98
N TYR A 138 20.40 -2.09 -3.46
CA TYR A 138 19.99 -2.66 -2.18
C TYR A 138 19.63 -4.13 -2.31
N THR A 139 18.92 -4.54 -3.37
CA THR A 139 18.53 -5.95 -3.55
C THR A 139 19.70 -6.89 -3.77
N GLU A 140 20.81 -6.39 -4.32
CA GLU A 140 22.03 -7.14 -4.55
C GLU A 140 22.86 -7.37 -3.28
N THR A 141 22.75 -6.46 -2.30
CA THR A 141 23.55 -6.48 -1.06
C THR A 141 22.79 -6.95 0.17
N MET A 142 21.46 -7.02 0.10
CA MET A 142 20.64 -7.45 1.24
C MET A 142 20.81 -8.92 1.54
N SER A 143 20.89 -9.26 2.82
CA SER A 143 20.83 -10.65 3.27
C SER A 143 19.51 -11.28 2.81
N LYS A 144 19.61 -12.45 2.20
CA LYS A 144 18.41 -13.25 1.88
C LYS A 144 17.72 -13.62 3.18
N PRO A 145 16.37 -13.59 3.24
CA PRO A 145 15.64 -14.11 4.37
C PRO A 145 16.04 -15.55 4.68
N LEU A 146 16.10 -15.91 5.94
CA LEU A 146 16.43 -17.26 6.39
C LEU A 146 15.24 -18.24 6.32
N TRP A 147 14.10 -17.80 5.80
CA TRP A 147 12.89 -18.61 5.60
C TRP A 147 12.52 -18.70 4.13
#